data_5ffc1ad874376b8e2d26b46fc3e3e782
#
_entry.id   5ffc1ad874376b8e2d26b46fc3e3e782
#
_cell.length_a   1.000
_cell.length_b   1.000
_cell.length_c   1.000
_cell.angle_alpha   90.00
_cell.angle_beta   90.00
_cell.angle_gamma   90.00
#
_symmetry.space_group_name_H-M   'P 1'
#
loop_
_entity.id
_entity.type
_entity.pdbx_description
1 polymer ?
#
loop_
_entity_poly.entity_id
_entity_poly.type
_entity_poly.pdbx_seq_one_letter_code
_entity_poly.pdbx_strand_id
1 'polypeptide(L)'
;ILYNIGLLITLCVSVQSFLYIIFSFIDKLIPDSSSFMYQNYQIGMPSDVAMMIATLIVVFPLYLLFSYLIEKDLQKDPIKKDLTLRKSVIYLALIITILTIVSLAVATLYTFLLGSLLKTFLLKSLVTLIASILLFAYYYYTLNRDYLSSTNIPKILSLIATILVLATVIFSIVTFGTPNKVRDLNMDSQKISSLTNLSGSILNFYIQNKVLPTSVSEVGYGYKDTLGLNYEYKIISEKEYSLCESFLTEVNYGNDYYLSKWNHPKGYYCFQLNAEKQQY
;
A
#
# COMPACT_ATOMS: atom_id res chain seq x y z
N ILE A 1 -14.50 6.12 30.75
CA ILE A 1 -13.08 5.78 30.60
C ILE A 1 -12.89 5.06 29.26
N LEU A 2 -13.52 3.93 29.06
CA LEU A 2 -13.36 3.05 27.87
C LEU A 2 -13.54 3.81 26.55
N TYR A 3 -14.60 4.64 26.41
CA TYR A 3 -14.87 5.40 25.20
C TYR A 3 -13.77 6.41 24.85
N ASN A 4 -13.15 7.07 25.83
CA ASN A 4 -12.10 8.05 25.60
C ASN A 4 -10.78 7.38 25.13
N ILE A 5 -10.43 6.23 25.70
CA ILE A 5 -9.27 5.44 25.26
C ILE A 5 -9.55 4.86 23.87
N GLY A 6 -10.75 4.30 23.65
CA GLY A 6 -11.16 3.80 22.34
C GLY A 6 -11.10 4.87 21.26
N LEU A 7 -11.55 6.09 21.57
CA LEU A 7 -11.46 7.24 20.65
C LEU A 7 -10.02 7.53 20.24
N LEU A 8 -9.09 7.58 21.20
CA LEU A 8 -7.68 7.89 20.92
C LEU A 8 -7.03 6.80 20.06
N ILE A 9 -7.25 5.53 20.42
CA ILE A 9 -6.68 4.40 19.65
C ILE A 9 -7.23 4.39 18.22
N THR A 10 -8.56 4.49 18.06
CA THR A 10 -9.20 4.47 16.73
C THR A 10 -8.80 5.68 15.90
N LEU A 11 -8.60 6.85 16.51
CA LEU A 11 -8.06 8.02 15.83
C LEU A 11 -6.64 7.77 15.33
N CYS A 12 -5.72 7.33 16.20
CA CYS A 12 -4.32 7.09 15.82
C CYS A 12 -4.23 6.09 14.66
N VAL A 13 -4.97 4.98 14.75
CA VAL A 13 -5.01 3.95 13.70
C VAL A 13 -5.59 4.50 12.40
N SER A 14 -6.69 5.28 12.47
CA SER A 14 -7.31 5.86 11.27
C SER A 14 -6.39 6.88 10.60
N VAL A 15 -5.73 7.75 11.36
CA VAL A 15 -4.79 8.75 10.81
C VAL A 15 -3.57 8.06 10.20
N GLN A 16 -3.02 7.06 10.86
CA GLN A 16 -1.89 6.29 10.32
C GLN A 16 -2.25 5.59 9.01
N SER A 17 -3.42 4.92 8.95
CA SER A 17 -3.89 4.26 7.74
C SER A 17 -4.13 5.25 6.60
N PHE A 18 -4.75 6.39 6.90
CA PHE A 18 -4.98 7.47 5.95
C PHE A 18 -3.66 8.01 5.37
N LEU A 19 -2.69 8.36 6.23
CA LEU A 19 -1.38 8.87 5.81
C LEU A 19 -0.61 7.84 4.97
N TYR A 20 -0.66 6.56 5.36
CA TYR A 20 0.00 5.49 4.61
C TYR A 20 -0.53 5.39 3.17
N ILE A 21 -1.85 5.47 2.99
CA ILE A 21 -2.48 5.45 1.67
C ILE A 21 -2.03 6.66 0.85
N ILE A 22 -2.02 7.87 1.44
CA ILE A 22 -1.54 9.08 0.76
C ILE A 22 -0.07 8.95 0.37
N PHE A 23 0.78 8.38 1.24
CA PHE A 23 2.18 8.12 0.92
C PHE A 23 2.35 7.18 -0.26
N SER A 24 1.53 6.13 -0.33
CA SER A 24 1.53 5.19 -1.46
C SER A 24 1.11 5.86 -2.77
N PHE A 25 0.21 6.87 -2.73
CA PHE A 25 -0.10 7.69 -3.90
C PHE A 25 1.08 8.56 -4.32
N ILE A 26 1.77 9.20 -3.36
CA ILE A 26 2.95 10.02 -3.64
C ILE A 26 4.03 9.17 -4.31
N ASP A 27 4.30 7.97 -3.79
CA ASP A 27 5.29 7.04 -4.36
C ASP A 27 4.92 6.61 -5.78
N LYS A 28 3.63 6.42 -6.06
CA LYS A 28 3.16 6.03 -7.39
C LYS A 28 3.21 7.18 -8.40
N LEU A 29 2.95 8.41 -7.95
CA LEU A 29 2.93 9.60 -8.81
C LEU A 29 4.33 10.15 -9.09
N ILE A 30 5.23 10.02 -8.13
CA ILE A 30 6.60 10.57 -8.18
C ILE A 30 7.56 9.45 -7.78
N PRO A 31 7.81 8.48 -8.67
CA PRO A 31 8.74 7.40 -8.37
C PRO A 31 10.17 7.95 -8.27
N ASP A 32 10.81 7.74 -7.13
CA ASP A 32 12.23 8.03 -6.94
C ASP A 32 13.10 6.90 -7.52
N SER A 33 14.32 7.21 -7.92
CA SER A 33 15.26 6.23 -8.50
C SER A 33 15.54 5.03 -7.57
N SER A 34 15.40 5.20 -6.27
CA SER A 34 15.51 4.10 -5.29
C SER A 34 14.27 3.21 -5.21
N SER A 35 13.09 3.74 -5.58
CA SER A 35 11.83 2.98 -5.57
C SER A 35 11.62 2.15 -6.84
N PHE A 36 12.36 2.43 -7.91
CA PHE A 36 12.27 1.68 -9.18
C PHE A 36 12.54 0.17 -8.99
N MET A 37 13.47 -0.21 -8.12
CA MET A 37 13.77 -1.63 -7.89
C MET A 37 12.64 -2.38 -7.17
N TYR A 38 11.88 -1.71 -6.30
CA TYR A 38 10.80 -2.37 -5.53
C TYR A 38 9.43 -2.29 -6.21
N GLN A 39 9.15 -1.23 -6.97
CA GLN A 39 7.83 -1.03 -7.62
C GLN A 39 7.64 -1.92 -8.85
N ASN A 40 8.69 -2.30 -9.54
CA ASN A 40 8.60 -3.13 -10.74
C ASN A 40 8.17 -4.58 -10.46
N TYR A 41 8.26 -5.04 -9.19
CA TYR A 41 7.85 -6.40 -8.80
C TYR A 41 6.39 -6.51 -8.35
N GLN A 42 5.72 -5.40 -8.02
CA GLN A 42 4.33 -5.43 -7.54
C GLN A 42 3.36 -4.86 -8.56
N ILE A 43 2.82 -5.74 -9.40
CA ILE A 43 1.73 -5.40 -10.30
C ILE A 43 0.43 -5.50 -9.51
N GLY A 44 -0.33 -4.39 -9.44
CA GLY A 44 -1.60 -4.33 -8.72
C GLY A 44 -1.52 -3.57 -7.41
N MET A 45 -2.45 -3.87 -6.50
CA MET A 45 -2.52 -3.24 -5.18
C MET A 45 -1.51 -3.90 -4.23
N PRO A 46 -0.55 -3.15 -3.65
CA PRO A 46 0.31 -3.68 -2.61
C PRO A 46 -0.50 -4.20 -1.42
N SER A 47 -0.09 -5.33 -0.83
CA SER A 47 -0.76 -5.95 0.32
C SER A 47 -0.96 -4.98 1.49
N ASP A 48 0.06 -4.14 1.73
CA ASP A 48 0.05 -3.15 2.80
C ASP A 48 -0.99 -2.05 2.55
N VAL A 49 -1.14 -1.58 1.30
CA VAL A 49 -2.18 -0.62 0.92
C VAL A 49 -3.57 -1.23 1.10
N ALA A 50 -3.76 -2.48 0.67
CA ALA A 50 -5.03 -3.20 0.87
C ALA A 50 -5.38 -3.33 2.36
N MET A 51 -4.39 -3.65 3.21
CA MET A 51 -4.56 -3.74 4.66
C MET A 51 -4.93 -2.38 5.26
N MET A 52 -4.29 -1.28 4.84
CA MET A 52 -4.59 0.06 5.35
C MET A 52 -5.97 0.54 4.90
N ILE A 53 -6.40 0.23 3.67
CA ILE A 53 -7.76 0.52 3.20
C ILE A 53 -8.80 -0.24 4.05
N ALA A 54 -8.60 -1.55 4.26
CA ALA A 54 -9.50 -2.36 5.08
C ALA A 54 -9.57 -1.83 6.52
N THR A 55 -8.42 -1.49 7.10
CA THR A 55 -8.33 -0.90 8.44
C THR A 55 -9.10 0.42 8.50
N LEU A 56 -8.95 1.30 7.52
CA LEU A 56 -9.62 2.59 7.48
C LEU A 56 -11.15 2.42 7.37
N ILE A 57 -11.62 1.48 6.54
CA ILE A 57 -13.06 1.18 6.37
C ILE A 57 -13.70 0.69 7.68
N VAL A 58 -12.96 -0.08 8.49
CA VAL A 58 -13.47 -0.65 9.74
C VAL A 58 -13.29 0.31 10.92
N VAL A 59 -12.10 0.89 11.07
CA VAL A 59 -11.75 1.64 12.28
C VAL A 59 -12.28 3.07 12.26
N PHE A 60 -12.38 3.72 11.09
CA PHE A 60 -12.89 5.07 11.01
C PHE A 60 -14.37 5.21 11.42
N PRO A 61 -15.30 4.32 11.03
CA PRO A 61 -16.66 4.34 11.58
C PRO A 61 -16.71 4.14 13.11
N LEU A 62 -15.83 3.32 13.68
CA LEU A 62 -15.72 3.16 15.12
C LEU A 62 -15.25 4.46 15.80
N TYR A 63 -14.30 5.17 15.21
CA TYR A 63 -13.91 6.49 15.67
C TYR A 63 -15.08 7.47 15.67
N LEU A 64 -15.89 7.52 14.61
CA LEU A 64 -17.06 8.36 14.53
C LEU A 64 -18.11 7.98 15.59
N LEU A 65 -18.31 6.69 15.83
CA LEU A 65 -19.22 6.18 16.86
C LEU A 65 -18.78 6.62 18.25
N PHE A 66 -17.50 6.43 18.61
CA PHE A 66 -16.97 6.87 19.91
C PHE A 66 -17.03 8.38 20.07
N SER A 67 -16.72 9.13 19.02
CA SER A 67 -16.82 10.60 19.00
C SER A 67 -18.27 11.04 19.26
N TYR A 68 -19.24 10.42 18.58
CA TYR A 68 -20.66 10.71 18.77
C TYR A 68 -21.15 10.37 20.19
N LEU A 69 -20.77 9.21 20.73
CA LEU A 69 -21.17 8.78 22.07
C LEU A 69 -20.62 9.73 23.15
N ILE A 70 -19.37 10.17 23.02
CA ILE A 70 -18.76 11.13 23.93
C ILE A 70 -19.45 12.49 23.83
N GLU A 71 -19.70 13.00 22.63
CA GLU A 71 -20.39 14.27 22.43
C GLU A 71 -21.81 14.25 23.04
N LYS A 72 -22.55 13.16 22.82
CA LYS A 72 -23.90 12.97 23.39
C LYS A 72 -23.88 12.90 24.93
N ASP A 73 -22.88 12.23 25.52
CA ASP A 73 -22.73 12.13 26.96
C ASP A 73 -22.38 13.51 27.59
N LEU A 74 -21.54 14.29 26.93
CA LEU A 74 -21.19 15.64 27.38
C LEU A 74 -22.30 16.68 27.23
N GLN A 75 -23.17 16.52 26.24
CA GLN A 75 -24.35 17.37 26.11
C GLN A 75 -25.38 17.10 27.21
N LYS A 76 -25.50 15.86 27.72
CA LYS A 76 -26.37 15.50 28.82
C LYS A 76 -25.83 15.98 30.17
N ASP A 77 -24.54 15.92 30.37
CA ASP A 77 -23.87 16.15 31.65
C ASP A 77 -22.58 16.99 31.45
N PRO A 78 -22.70 18.32 31.31
CA PRO A 78 -21.54 19.19 31.02
C PRO A 78 -20.42 19.14 32.07
N ILE A 79 -20.73 18.74 33.33
CA ILE A 79 -19.76 18.59 34.40
C ILE A 79 -18.69 17.54 34.04
N LYS A 80 -19.06 16.56 33.24
CA LYS A 80 -18.11 15.53 32.76
C LYS A 80 -16.99 16.08 31.87
N LYS A 81 -17.09 17.32 31.38
CA LYS A 81 -16.01 18.02 30.65
C LYS A 81 -14.74 18.08 31.51
N ASP A 82 -14.88 18.29 32.81
CA ASP A 82 -13.77 18.51 33.75
C ASP A 82 -13.20 17.23 34.33
N LEU A 83 -13.70 16.06 33.93
CA LEU A 83 -13.12 14.79 34.37
C LEU A 83 -11.63 14.70 33.99
N THR A 84 -10.79 14.46 34.98
CA THR A 84 -9.33 14.35 34.85
C THR A 84 -8.91 13.40 33.73
N LEU A 85 -9.59 12.25 33.62
CA LEU A 85 -9.28 11.23 32.60
C LEU A 85 -9.52 11.73 31.18
N ARG A 86 -10.57 12.50 30.92
CA ARG A 86 -10.84 13.07 29.61
C ARG A 86 -9.78 14.09 29.22
N LYS A 87 -9.46 15.01 30.14
CA LYS A 87 -8.38 15.99 29.94
C LYS A 87 -7.04 15.31 29.69
N SER A 88 -6.73 14.23 30.44
CA SER A 88 -5.51 13.45 30.22
C SER A 88 -5.40 12.85 28.84
N VAL A 89 -6.51 12.31 28.27
CA VAL A 89 -6.52 11.76 26.91
C VAL A 89 -6.31 12.87 25.86
N ILE A 90 -6.93 14.04 26.05
CA ILE A 90 -6.72 15.21 25.17
C ILE A 90 -5.26 15.68 25.26
N TYR A 91 -4.69 15.84 26.46
CA TYR A 91 -3.28 16.19 26.62
C TYR A 91 -2.34 15.17 25.99
N LEU A 92 -2.65 13.87 26.11
CA LEU A 92 -1.87 12.81 25.46
C LEU A 92 -1.91 12.96 23.92
N ALA A 93 -3.09 13.24 23.34
CA ALA A 93 -3.21 13.50 21.92
C ALA A 93 -2.40 14.73 21.48
N LEU A 94 -2.41 15.82 22.25
CA LEU A 94 -1.61 17.02 21.99
C LEU A 94 -0.11 16.73 22.07
N ILE A 95 0.34 15.94 23.05
CA ILE A 95 1.74 15.54 23.19
C ILE A 95 2.17 14.71 21.97
N ILE A 96 1.35 13.73 21.54
CA ILE A 96 1.65 12.91 20.37
C ILE A 96 1.82 13.79 19.11
N THR A 97 0.93 14.76 18.89
CA THR A 97 1.03 15.65 17.72
C THR A 97 2.28 16.54 17.77
N ILE A 98 2.65 17.07 18.94
CA ILE A 98 3.89 17.84 19.11
C ILE A 98 5.12 16.97 18.85
N LEU A 99 5.16 15.77 19.41
CA LEU A 99 6.27 14.84 19.18
C LEU A 99 6.41 14.45 17.71
N THR A 100 5.28 14.28 17.01
CA THR A 100 5.28 14.04 15.55
C THR A 100 5.89 15.20 14.79
N ILE A 101 5.52 16.45 15.10
CA ILE A 101 6.06 17.64 14.45
C ILE A 101 7.58 17.75 14.70
N VAL A 102 8.02 17.54 15.95
CA VAL A 102 9.45 17.58 16.31
C VAL A 102 10.23 16.49 15.58
N SER A 103 9.71 15.26 15.56
CA SER A 103 10.34 14.12 14.85
C SER A 103 10.47 14.41 13.35
N LEU A 104 9.46 15.04 12.77
CA LEU A 104 9.46 15.43 11.36
C LEU A 104 10.55 16.48 11.07
N ALA A 105 10.69 17.49 11.92
CA ALA A 105 11.71 18.51 11.80
C ALA A 105 13.12 17.90 11.89
N VAL A 106 13.35 17.00 12.86
CA VAL A 106 14.62 16.28 13.01
C VAL A 106 14.91 15.43 11.77
N ALA A 107 13.94 14.64 11.29
CA ALA A 107 14.10 13.79 10.11
C ALA A 107 14.40 14.62 8.85
N THR A 108 13.75 15.78 8.68
CA THR A 108 14.00 16.68 7.55
C THR A 108 15.40 17.28 7.59
N LEU A 109 15.84 17.72 8.76
CA LEU A 109 17.21 18.21 8.94
C LEU A 109 18.25 17.12 8.70
N TYR A 110 18.01 15.93 9.21
CA TYR A 110 18.89 14.77 9.02
C TYR A 110 19.08 14.43 7.54
N THR A 111 17.99 14.31 6.78
CA THR A 111 18.06 14.01 5.33
C THR A 111 18.69 15.15 4.53
N PHE A 112 18.47 16.40 4.96
CA PHE A 112 19.13 17.56 4.38
C PHE A 112 20.66 17.53 4.58
N LEU A 113 21.12 17.27 5.81
CA LEU A 113 22.54 17.19 6.13
C LEU A 113 23.25 16.03 5.41
N LEU A 114 22.54 14.92 5.15
CA LEU A 114 23.08 13.81 4.35
C LEU A 114 23.08 14.10 2.83
N GLY A 115 22.51 15.21 2.37
CA GLY A 115 22.36 15.49 0.94
C GLY A 115 21.41 14.53 0.21
N SER A 116 20.59 13.77 0.94
CA SER A 116 19.67 12.75 0.42
C SER A 116 18.21 13.20 0.41
N LEU A 117 17.98 14.50 0.30
CA LEU A 117 16.64 15.09 0.37
C LEU A 117 15.85 14.81 -0.92
N LEU A 118 15.01 13.79 -0.89
CA LEU A 118 14.16 13.38 -2.00
C LEU A 118 12.86 14.21 -2.04
N LYS A 119 12.34 14.44 -3.25
CA LYS A 119 11.06 15.16 -3.44
C LYS A 119 9.89 14.44 -2.78
N THR A 120 9.85 13.11 -2.86
CA THR A 120 8.84 12.27 -2.22
C THR A 120 8.86 12.40 -0.71
N PHE A 121 10.05 12.43 -0.09
CA PHE A 121 10.20 12.65 1.34
C PHE A 121 9.65 14.01 1.76
N LEU A 122 9.96 15.09 1.03
CA LEU A 122 9.44 16.43 1.32
C LEU A 122 7.90 16.49 1.24
N LEU A 123 7.31 15.86 0.22
CA LEU A 123 5.85 15.82 0.08
C LEU A 123 5.19 15.03 1.21
N LYS A 124 5.73 13.86 1.57
CA LYS A 124 5.24 13.07 2.71
C LYS A 124 5.36 13.84 4.02
N SER A 125 6.48 14.53 4.23
CA SER A 125 6.72 15.38 5.40
C SER A 125 5.72 16.52 5.47
N LEU A 126 5.44 17.20 4.36
CA LEU A 126 4.47 18.29 4.28
C LEU A 126 3.06 17.82 4.61
N VAL A 127 2.62 16.70 4.04
CA VAL A 127 1.29 16.12 4.32
C VAL A 127 1.16 15.74 5.80
N THR A 128 2.18 15.12 6.38
CA THR A 128 2.19 14.76 7.80
C THR A 128 2.18 16.00 8.70
N LEU A 129 2.92 17.05 8.33
CA LEU A 129 2.93 18.31 9.06
C LEU A 129 1.54 18.96 9.07
N ILE A 130 0.90 19.06 7.91
CA ILE A 130 -0.46 19.61 7.80
C ILE A 130 -1.44 18.81 8.65
N ALA A 131 -1.42 17.48 8.55
CA ALA A 131 -2.28 16.61 9.34
C ALA A 131 -2.05 16.80 10.84
N SER A 132 -0.80 16.89 11.29
CA SER A 132 -0.45 17.09 12.70
C SER A 132 -0.91 18.47 13.22
N ILE A 133 -0.77 19.52 12.43
CA ILE A 133 -1.25 20.87 12.79
C ILE A 133 -2.79 20.89 12.91
N LEU A 134 -3.50 20.25 11.97
CA LEU A 134 -4.97 20.18 12.02
C LEU A 134 -5.47 19.38 13.23
N LEU A 135 -4.82 18.27 13.56
CA LEU A 135 -5.14 17.50 14.76
C LEU A 135 -4.84 18.28 16.04
N PHE A 136 -3.70 18.94 16.10
CA PHE A 136 -3.35 19.79 17.23
C PHE A 136 -4.39 20.89 17.44
N ALA A 137 -4.76 21.62 16.37
CA ALA A 137 -5.75 22.69 16.43
C ALA A 137 -7.14 22.15 16.87
N TYR A 138 -7.54 20.98 16.37
CA TYR A 138 -8.80 20.33 16.78
C TYR A 138 -8.82 19.99 18.28
N TYR A 139 -7.75 19.37 18.80
CA TYR A 139 -7.68 18.97 20.20
C TYR A 139 -7.53 20.17 21.13
N TYR A 140 -6.77 21.19 20.72
CA TYR A 140 -6.65 22.47 21.45
C TYR A 140 -8.00 23.18 21.54
N TYR A 141 -8.75 23.23 20.43
CA TYR A 141 -10.11 23.77 20.41
C TYR A 141 -11.04 22.93 21.33
N THR A 142 -10.96 21.61 21.29
CA THR A 142 -11.79 20.70 22.10
C THR A 142 -11.52 20.85 23.60
N LEU A 143 -10.30 21.15 23.99
CA LEU A 143 -9.91 21.41 25.39
C LEU A 143 -10.60 22.66 25.95
N ASN A 144 -10.67 23.72 25.14
CA ASN A 144 -11.18 25.04 25.57
C ASN A 144 -12.65 25.25 25.23
N ARG A 145 -13.30 24.30 24.54
CA ARG A 145 -14.68 24.43 24.08
C ARG A 145 -15.69 24.43 25.21
N ASP A 146 -16.66 25.34 25.13
CA ASP A 146 -17.83 25.34 26.00
C ASP A 146 -18.97 24.51 25.39
N TYR A 147 -19.36 23.42 26.06
CA TYR A 147 -20.39 22.46 25.58
C TYR A 147 -21.82 22.95 25.76
N LEU A 148 -22.02 24.02 26.51
CA LEU A 148 -23.29 24.69 26.66
C LEU A 148 -23.67 25.54 25.43
N SER A 149 -22.69 26.00 24.67
CA SER A 149 -22.93 26.70 23.42
C SER A 149 -23.10 25.68 22.26
N SER A 150 -24.24 25.75 21.57
CA SER A 150 -24.55 24.92 20.41
C SER A 150 -23.68 25.34 19.20
N THR A 151 -22.45 24.84 19.12
CA THR A 151 -21.60 25.08 17.96
C THR A 151 -21.64 23.87 17.02
N ASN A 152 -21.85 24.10 15.73
CA ASN A 152 -21.87 23.06 14.71
C ASN A 152 -20.46 22.66 14.22
N ILE A 153 -19.41 23.28 14.74
CA ILE A 153 -18.01 23.07 14.30
C ILE A 153 -17.59 21.59 14.32
N PRO A 154 -17.80 20.80 15.40
CA PRO A 154 -17.37 19.40 15.37
C PRO A 154 -18.17 18.53 14.40
N LYS A 155 -19.43 18.85 14.15
CA LYS A 155 -20.24 18.17 13.13
C LYS A 155 -19.70 18.44 11.72
N ILE A 156 -19.34 19.68 11.44
CA ILE A 156 -18.76 20.08 10.15
C ILE A 156 -17.38 19.42 9.96
N LEU A 157 -16.54 19.41 10.98
CA LEU A 157 -15.23 18.76 10.92
C LEU A 157 -15.34 17.26 10.72
N SER A 158 -16.26 16.59 11.42
CA SER A 158 -16.50 15.15 11.22
C SER A 158 -17.03 14.84 9.82
N LEU A 159 -17.87 15.70 9.26
CA LEU A 159 -18.37 15.56 7.89
C LEU A 159 -17.22 15.71 6.87
N ILE A 160 -16.39 16.73 7.03
CA ILE A 160 -15.21 16.95 6.17
C ILE A 160 -14.27 15.73 6.25
N ALA A 161 -13.96 15.26 7.45
CA ALA A 161 -13.13 14.07 7.64
C ALA A 161 -13.72 12.83 6.96
N THR A 162 -15.04 12.65 7.06
CA THR A 162 -15.75 11.54 6.41
C THR A 162 -15.66 11.62 4.89
N ILE A 163 -15.86 12.80 4.32
CA ILE A 163 -15.73 13.02 2.87
C ILE A 163 -14.28 12.74 2.42
N LEU A 164 -13.27 13.20 3.15
CA LEU A 164 -11.87 12.96 2.84
C LEU A 164 -11.52 11.47 2.88
N VAL A 165 -11.97 10.75 3.90
CA VAL A 165 -11.75 9.30 4.02
C VAL A 165 -12.43 8.54 2.89
N LEU A 166 -13.70 8.85 2.59
CA LEU A 166 -14.42 8.21 1.48
C LEU A 166 -13.74 8.50 0.13
N ALA A 167 -13.35 9.75 -0.11
CA ALA A 167 -12.62 10.13 -1.32
C ALA A 167 -11.30 9.35 -1.45
N THR A 168 -10.55 9.20 -0.34
CA THR A 168 -9.29 8.43 -0.32
C THR A 168 -9.52 6.95 -0.64
N VAL A 169 -10.55 6.32 -0.07
CA VAL A 169 -10.89 4.92 -0.34
C VAL A 169 -11.29 4.73 -1.81
N ILE A 170 -12.17 5.59 -2.34
CA ILE A 170 -12.60 5.53 -3.75
C ILE A 170 -11.40 5.72 -4.67
N PHE A 171 -10.59 6.74 -4.41
CA PHE A 171 -9.40 7.02 -5.21
C PHE A 171 -8.39 5.87 -5.16
N SER A 172 -8.27 5.17 -4.02
CA SER A 172 -7.42 3.98 -3.89
C SER A 172 -7.87 2.86 -4.82
N ILE A 173 -9.18 2.57 -4.86
CA ILE A 173 -9.74 1.53 -5.73
C ILE A 173 -9.52 1.88 -7.21
N VAL A 174 -9.68 3.16 -7.58
CA VAL A 174 -9.45 3.62 -8.95
C VAL A 174 -7.96 3.50 -9.31
N THR A 175 -7.06 3.88 -8.41
CA THR A 175 -5.62 3.97 -8.66
C THR A 175 -4.92 2.63 -8.65
N PHE A 176 -5.27 1.75 -7.70
CA PHE A 176 -4.62 0.43 -7.52
C PHE A 176 -5.41 -0.72 -8.14
N GLY A 177 -6.64 -0.48 -8.57
CA GLY A 177 -7.53 -1.46 -9.19
C GLY A 177 -8.57 -2.05 -8.24
N THR A 178 -9.61 -2.61 -8.84
CA THR A 178 -10.66 -3.32 -8.09
C THR A 178 -10.13 -4.65 -7.53
N PRO A 179 -10.73 -5.20 -6.46
CA PRO A 179 -10.30 -6.47 -5.88
C PRO A 179 -10.22 -7.63 -6.87
N ASN A 180 -11.15 -7.68 -7.84
CA ASN A 180 -11.13 -8.70 -8.90
C ASN A 180 -9.90 -8.55 -9.81
N LYS A 181 -9.62 -7.32 -10.27
CA LYS A 181 -8.45 -7.03 -11.11
C LYS A 181 -7.15 -7.33 -10.36
N VAL A 182 -7.08 -6.99 -9.08
CA VAL A 182 -5.91 -7.27 -8.23
C VAL A 182 -5.70 -8.77 -8.08
N ARG A 183 -6.76 -9.54 -7.89
CA ARG A 183 -6.69 -11.01 -7.83
C ARG A 183 -6.16 -11.60 -9.14
N ASP A 184 -6.70 -11.15 -10.27
CA ASP A 184 -6.29 -11.63 -11.60
C ASP A 184 -4.82 -11.30 -11.88
N LEU A 185 -4.36 -10.09 -11.54
CA LEU A 185 -2.96 -9.68 -11.62
C LEU A 185 -2.04 -10.52 -10.72
N ASN A 186 -2.48 -10.83 -9.50
CA ASN A 186 -1.71 -11.68 -8.58
C ASN A 186 -1.59 -13.12 -9.12
N MET A 187 -2.65 -13.66 -9.73
CA MET A 187 -2.60 -14.97 -10.38
C MET A 187 -1.62 -14.97 -11.55
N ASP A 188 -1.67 -13.94 -12.41
CA ASP A 188 -0.74 -13.82 -13.54
C ASP A 188 0.70 -13.62 -13.08
N SER A 189 0.93 -12.83 -12.01
CA SER A 189 2.25 -12.67 -11.39
C SER A 189 2.82 -13.99 -10.86
N GLN A 190 1.99 -14.84 -10.25
CA GLN A 190 2.42 -16.18 -9.81
C GLN A 190 2.79 -17.06 -11.00
N LYS A 191 2.02 -17.01 -12.10
CA LYS A 191 2.35 -17.72 -13.34
C LYS A 191 3.70 -17.26 -13.91
N ILE A 192 3.93 -15.93 -13.99
CA ILE A 192 5.21 -15.38 -14.44
C ILE A 192 6.36 -15.82 -13.53
N SER A 193 6.17 -15.81 -12.22
CA SER A 193 7.19 -16.30 -11.27
C SER A 193 7.51 -17.78 -11.52
N SER A 194 6.51 -18.60 -11.75
CA SER A 194 6.67 -20.03 -12.07
C SER A 194 7.40 -20.24 -13.41
N LEU A 195 7.02 -19.48 -14.45
CA LEU A 195 7.71 -19.52 -15.76
C LEU A 195 9.15 -19.02 -15.65
N THR A 196 9.43 -18.02 -14.82
CA THR A 196 10.79 -17.53 -14.57
C THR A 196 11.65 -18.59 -13.91
N ASN A 197 11.12 -19.29 -12.90
CA ASN A 197 11.82 -20.37 -12.22
C ASN A 197 12.06 -21.55 -13.17
N LEU A 198 11.07 -21.93 -13.97
CA LEU A 198 11.21 -22.96 -15.00
C LEU A 198 12.27 -22.60 -16.04
N SER A 199 12.24 -21.36 -16.54
CA SER A 199 13.25 -20.83 -17.46
C SER A 199 14.66 -20.89 -16.86
N GLY A 200 14.80 -20.57 -15.56
CA GLY A 200 16.08 -20.69 -14.84
C GLY A 200 16.56 -22.15 -14.75
N SER A 201 15.66 -23.10 -14.52
CA SER A 201 16.00 -24.52 -14.47
C SER A 201 16.38 -25.09 -15.85
N ILE A 202 15.68 -24.66 -16.91
CA ILE A 202 16.05 -25.02 -18.30
C ILE A 202 17.43 -24.47 -18.65
N LEU A 203 17.71 -23.22 -18.26
CA LEU A 203 19.02 -22.60 -18.47
C LEU A 203 20.14 -23.37 -17.74
N ASN A 204 19.92 -23.73 -16.47
CA ASN A 204 20.90 -24.52 -15.71
C ASN A 204 21.14 -25.89 -16.34
N PHE A 205 20.10 -26.56 -16.82
CA PHE A 205 20.23 -27.83 -17.56
C PHE A 205 21.04 -27.66 -18.83
N TYR A 206 20.77 -26.60 -19.62
CA TYR A 206 21.53 -26.29 -20.86
C TYR A 206 22.98 -25.97 -20.57
N ILE A 207 23.31 -25.24 -19.51
CA ILE A 207 24.68 -24.93 -19.11
C ILE A 207 25.47 -26.24 -18.85
N GLN A 208 24.85 -27.19 -18.17
CA GLN A 208 25.47 -28.47 -17.80
C GLN A 208 25.59 -29.47 -18.97
N ASN A 209 24.51 -29.57 -19.77
CA ASN A 209 24.40 -30.63 -20.79
C ASN A 209 24.67 -30.13 -22.22
N LYS A 210 24.72 -28.79 -22.45
CA LYS A 210 24.83 -28.13 -23.76
C LYS A 210 23.71 -28.46 -24.77
N VAL A 211 22.64 -29.03 -24.29
CA VAL A 211 21.41 -29.32 -25.03
C VAL A 211 20.19 -28.88 -24.21
N LEU A 212 19.09 -28.54 -24.90
CA LEU A 212 17.83 -28.24 -24.23
C LEU A 212 17.18 -29.54 -23.70
N PRO A 213 16.48 -29.49 -22.54
CA PRO A 213 15.74 -30.65 -22.05
C PRO A 213 14.62 -30.99 -23.02
N THR A 214 14.35 -32.28 -23.22
CA THR A 214 13.27 -32.74 -24.11
C THR A 214 11.88 -32.53 -23.50
N SER A 215 11.83 -32.46 -22.18
CA SER A 215 10.60 -32.18 -21.40
C SER A 215 10.90 -31.43 -20.11
N VAL A 216 9.90 -30.77 -19.56
CA VAL A 216 10.01 -30.05 -18.27
C VAL A 216 10.26 -30.97 -17.08
N SER A 217 9.95 -32.26 -17.19
CA SER A 217 10.22 -33.26 -16.15
C SER A 217 11.72 -33.54 -15.95
N GLU A 218 12.55 -33.36 -16.97
CA GLU A 218 14.01 -33.52 -16.88
C GLU A 218 14.68 -32.44 -16.00
N VAL A 219 14.02 -31.30 -15.84
CA VAL A 219 14.51 -30.21 -15.00
C VAL A 219 13.83 -30.17 -13.62
N GLY A 220 13.15 -31.28 -13.22
CA GLY A 220 12.54 -31.42 -11.91
C GLY A 220 11.18 -30.72 -11.78
N TYR A 221 10.61 -30.23 -12.89
CA TYR A 221 9.26 -29.68 -12.90
C TYR A 221 8.27 -30.75 -13.36
N GLY A 222 7.20 -30.95 -12.56
CA GLY A 222 6.09 -31.80 -12.98
C GLY A 222 5.26 -31.13 -14.09
N TYR A 223 4.32 -31.87 -14.66
CA TYR A 223 3.39 -31.37 -15.67
C TYR A 223 2.50 -30.24 -15.16
N LYS A 224 2.38 -30.09 -13.84
CA LYS A 224 1.59 -29.04 -13.16
C LYS A 224 2.48 -28.31 -12.18
N ASP A 225 2.34 -26.99 -12.18
CA ASP A 225 2.93 -26.14 -11.15
C ASP A 225 2.18 -26.29 -9.81
N THR A 226 2.61 -25.52 -8.80
CA THR A 226 1.95 -25.43 -7.49
C THR A 226 0.50 -24.90 -7.56
N LEU A 227 0.11 -24.27 -8.69
CA LEU A 227 -1.24 -23.76 -8.97
C LEU A 227 -2.08 -24.76 -9.77
N GLY A 228 -1.53 -25.91 -10.16
CA GLY A 228 -2.20 -26.90 -11.00
C GLY A 228 -2.29 -26.54 -12.48
N LEU A 229 -1.49 -25.55 -12.94
CA LEU A 229 -1.42 -25.09 -14.32
C LEU A 229 -0.53 -26.01 -15.16
N ASN A 230 -0.90 -26.20 -16.42
CA ASN A 230 -0.11 -26.99 -17.36
C ASN A 230 0.85 -26.05 -18.09
N TYR A 231 2.15 -26.28 -17.90
CA TYR A 231 3.15 -25.59 -18.72
C TYR A 231 3.19 -26.17 -20.12
N GLU A 232 3.16 -25.32 -21.13
CA GLU A 232 3.42 -25.72 -22.49
C GLU A 232 4.86 -25.29 -22.85
N TYR A 233 5.75 -26.28 -22.97
CA TYR A 233 7.15 -26.13 -23.35
C TYR A 233 7.34 -26.68 -24.76
N LYS A 234 7.97 -25.89 -25.66
CA LYS A 234 8.29 -26.32 -27.03
C LYS A 234 9.72 -25.88 -27.37
N ILE A 235 10.49 -26.80 -27.93
CA ILE A 235 11.81 -26.50 -28.50
C ILE A 235 11.59 -25.93 -29.88
N ILE A 236 12.21 -24.76 -30.17
CA ILE A 236 12.15 -24.06 -31.45
C ILE A 236 13.42 -24.37 -32.26
N SER A 237 14.58 -24.32 -31.61
CA SER A 237 15.87 -24.63 -32.18
C SER A 237 16.81 -25.23 -31.13
N GLU A 238 18.09 -25.50 -31.48
CA GLU A 238 19.08 -26.03 -30.54
C GLU A 238 19.27 -25.18 -29.28
N LYS A 239 18.95 -23.88 -29.33
CA LYS A 239 19.17 -22.90 -28.25
C LYS A 239 17.90 -22.11 -27.88
N GLU A 240 16.83 -22.26 -28.64
CA GLU A 240 15.62 -21.48 -28.48
C GLU A 240 14.45 -22.38 -28.11
N TYR A 241 13.65 -21.90 -27.17
CA TYR A 241 12.47 -22.59 -26.70
C TYR A 241 11.35 -21.60 -26.40
N SER A 242 10.14 -22.07 -26.34
CA SER A 242 8.99 -21.28 -25.90
C SER A 242 8.35 -21.84 -24.67
N LEU A 243 7.89 -20.94 -23.81
CA LEU A 243 7.04 -21.22 -22.65
C LEU A 243 5.71 -20.51 -22.86
N CYS A 244 4.61 -21.25 -22.86
CA CYS A 244 3.30 -20.71 -23.15
C CYS A 244 2.36 -20.89 -21.95
N GLU A 245 1.51 -19.88 -21.74
CA GLU A 245 0.53 -19.85 -20.67
C GLU A 245 -0.64 -18.91 -21.03
N SER A 246 -1.80 -19.09 -20.35
CA SER A 246 -2.96 -18.22 -20.51
C SER A 246 -3.03 -17.20 -19.37
N PHE A 247 -3.10 -15.91 -19.73
CA PHE A 247 -3.10 -14.80 -18.80
C PHE A 247 -4.48 -14.14 -18.70
N LEU A 248 -4.86 -13.72 -17.50
CA LEU A 248 -6.14 -13.06 -17.22
C LEU A 248 -6.10 -11.58 -17.52
N THR A 249 -4.90 -10.98 -17.48
CA THR A 249 -4.67 -9.55 -17.65
C THR A 249 -3.60 -9.29 -18.71
N GLU A 250 -3.52 -8.06 -19.17
CA GLU A 250 -2.39 -7.56 -19.96
C GLU A 250 -1.39 -6.91 -18.99
N VAL A 251 -0.11 -7.23 -19.15
CA VAL A 251 0.98 -6.68 -18.33
C VAL A 251 2.10 -6.15 -19.22
N ASN A 252 2.51 -4.91 -18.93
CA ASN A 252 3.65 -4.27 -19.55
C ASN A 252 4.57 -3.69 -18.48
N TYR A 253 5.75 -4.29 -18.31
CA TYR A 253 6.79 -3.85 -17.37
C TYR A 253 7.64 -2.67 -17.89
N GLY A 254 7.24 -2.06 -19.01
CA GLY A 254 7.97 -0.94 -19.59
C GLY A 254 9.36 -1.34 -20.08
N ASN A 255 10.35 -0.48 -19.78
CA ASN A 255 11.75 -0.68 -20.21
C ASN A 255 12.60 -1.41 -19.17
N ASP A 256 12.02 -2.12 -18.22
CA ASP A 256 12.79 -2.93 -17.27
C ASP A 256 13.51 -4.05 -18.01
N TYR A 257 14.84 -4.08 -17.90
CA TYR A 257 15.70 -5.02 -18.64
C TYR A 257 15.37 -6.49 -18.31
N TYR A 258 15.04 -6.79 -17.06
CA TYR A 258 14.78 -8.16 -16.60
C TYR A 258 13.34 -8.61 -16.77
N LEU A 259 12.41 -7.69 -16.60
CA LEU A 259 10.98 -7.99 -16.57
C LEU A 259 10.29 -7.79 -17.93
N SER A 260 10.82 -6.92 -18.81
CA SER A 260 10.20 -6.65 -20.11
C SER A 260 10.06 -7.87 -21.00
N LYS A 261 10.93 -8.87 -20.82
CA LYS A 261 10.80 -10.17 -21.53
C LYS A 261 9.53 -10.94 -21.15
N TRP A 262 8.89 -10.60 -20.02
CA TRP A 262 7.66 -11.19 -19.54
C TRP A 262 6.42 -10.31 -19.83
N ASN A 263 6.54 -9.31 -20.70
CA ASN A 263 5.40 -8.55 -21.20
C ASN A 263 4.48 -9.48 -21.99
N HIS A 264 3.19 -9.42 -21.69
CA HIS A 264 2.21 -10.29 -22.35
C HIS A 264 0.85 -9.60 -22.50
N PRO A 265 0.09 -9.90 -23.56
CA PRO A 265 -1.31 -9.53 -23.68
C PRO A 265 -2.18 -10.43 -22.78
N LYS A 266 -3.44 -10.07 -22.65
CA LYS A 266 -4.46 -10.96 -22.07
C LYS A 266 -4.70 -12.13 -23.03
N GLY A 267 -4.85 -13.33 -22.48
CA GLY A 267 -5.13 -14.56 -23.23
C GLY A 267 -3.91 -15.47 -23.29
N TYR A 268 -3.95 -16.41 -24.21
CA TYR A 268 -2.87 -17.35 -24.43
C TYR A 268 -1.67 -16.66 -25.10
N TYR A 269 -0.48 -16.80 -24.50
CA TYR A 269 0.74 -16.18 -25.00
C TYR A 269 1.95 -17.09 -24.78
N CYS A 270 2.89 -17.04 -25.75
CA CYS A 270 4.12 -17.82 -25.75
C CYS A 270 5.34 -16.88 -25.72
N PHE A 271 6.15 -17.01 -24.68
CA PHE A 271 7.42 -16.32 -24.56
C PHE A 271 8.49 -17.10 -25.33
N GLN A 272 9.18 -16.45 -26.26
CA GLN A 272 10.34 -17.01 -26.96
C GLN A 272 11.62 -16.66 -26.19
N LEU A 273 12.33 -17.67 -25.74
CA LEU A 273 13.48 -17.55 -24.85
C LEU A 273 14.69 -18.21 -25.50
N ASN A 274 15.90 -17.67 -25.23
CA ASN A 274 17.15 -18.19 -25.77
C ASN A 274 18.09 -18.56 -24.62
N ALA A 275 18.55 -19.80 -24.57
CA ALA A 275 19.38 -20.34 -23.50
C ALA A 275 20.81 -19.74 -23.44
N GLU A 276 21.32 -19.15 -24.52
CA GLU A 276 22.63 -18.46 -24.50
C GLU A 276 22.51 -16.99 -24.07
N LYS A 277 21.47 -16.28 -24.51
CA LYS A 277 21.30 -14.83 -24.25
C LYS A 277 20.86 -14.49 -22.84
N GLN A 278 20.49 -15.48 -22.04
CA GLN A 278 20.05 -15.29 -20.65
C GLN A 278 21.21 -15.36 -19.64
N GLN A 279 22.44 -15.53 -20.08
CA GLN A 279 23.62 -15.64 -19.21
C GLN A 279 24.16 -14.29 -18.68
N TYR A 280 23.53 -13.14 -19.01
CA TYR A 280 24.02 -11.81 -18.61
C TYR A 280 22.94 -10.97 -17.96
#